data_862aed9421c1929de1915288d884f13f
#
_entry.id   862aed9421c1929de1915288d884f13f
#
_cell.length_a   1.000
_cell.length_b   1.000
_cell.length_c   1.000
_cell.angle_alpha   90.00
_cell.angle_beta   90.00
_cell.angle_gamma   90.00
#
_symmetry.space_group_name_H-M   'P 1'
#
loop_
_entity.id
_entity.type
_entity.pdbx_description
1 polymer ?
#
loop_
_entity_poly.entity_id
_entity_poly.type
_entity_poly.pdbx_seq_one_letter_code
_entity_poly.pdbx_strand_id
1 'polypeptide(L)'
;MKHKMRKNILLLLLCLGLSGCALRHPQGIFGTSGNVGQEAGDGSGNLSSEGVGDAVAEAGLPLEGVGDAVVEAGLPLEGVGDAGVETGLPLEGVKDAGVETGLSPEGVGDAGERPGLPPENVHGSGGLTSGTETDSGEMPEPAGEPADTAYDFTICFAGDINLDENWYTTQFLDTQPGGIHDCISPELVEVMQAADIMCLNNEFTYSAGGSPLAGKAYTFRADPGRVEVLGQLGVDAVTLANNHVYDYGTEALLDTFTVLEEAGVPYFGAGRTLEEAMEPLYLEVEGKTVALVAASRAEKYKMTPQATATEPGILRCYDTELFLQAIREAKANADFCIAFVHWGTEYSYDLQQVQLNTGKVYLDAGADAVIGAHSHCLQGMEFYDGKPIVYSLGNYWFNEKTLDTMLLQLHFSGDEAQARLEVQVIPAVQSECRTTYAQEEAERRRIFDFLESISVNVEISDEGTVAETG
;
A
#
# COMPACT_ATOMS: atom_id res chain seq x y z
N MET A 1 -27.27 17.40 -8.99
CA MET A 1 -26.71 16.59 -10.08
C MET A 1 -25.57 17.38 -10.70
N LYS A 2 -24.38 17.28 -10.13
CA LYS A 2 -23.15 17.83 -10.71
C LYS A 2 -22.57 16.76 -11.65
N HIS A 3 -22.54 17.03 -12.94
CA HIS A 3 -21.91 16.17 -13.93
C HIS A 3 -20.40 16.16 -13.64
N LYS A 4 -19.86 15.02 -13.21
CA LYS A 4 -18.41 14.80 -13.15
C LYS A 4 -17.87 14.88 -14.58
N MET A 5 -17.24 16.00 -14.91
CA MET A 5 -16.29 16.00 -16.03
C MET A 5 -15.15 15.09 -15.60
N ARG A 6 -14.87 14.02 -16.36
CA ARG A 6 -13.67 13.21 -16.18
C ARG A 6 -12.48 14.15 -16.23
N LYS A 7 -11.86 14.40 -15.06
CA LYS A 7 -10.61 15.13 -14.99
C LYS A 7 -9.54 14.23 -15.60
N ASN A 8 -8.86 14.72 -16.62
CA ASN A 8 -7.70 14.06 -17.18
C ASN A 8 -6.61 14.06 -16.11
N ILE A 9 -6.29 12.91 -15.57
CA ILE A 9 -5.10 12.72 -14.74
C ILE A 9 -3.91 12.94 -15.67
N LEU A 10 -3.19 14.03 -15.49
CA LEU A 10 -1.97 14.33 -16.23
C LEU A 10 -0.82 13.61 -15.51
N LEU A 11 -0.47 12.42 -15.99
CA LEU A 11 0.73 11.70 -15.56
C LEU A 11 1.94 12.47 -16.09
N LEU A 12 2.70 13.13 -15.23
CA LEU A 12 3.93 13.81 -15.62
C LEU A 12 5.06 12.79 -15.65
N LEU A 13 5.17 12.06 -16.78
CA LEU A 13 6.35 11.26 -17.09
C LEU A 13 7.45 12.19 -17.60
N LEU A 14 8.45 12.47 -16.78
CA LEU A 14 9.70 13.09 -17.22
C LEU A 14 10.54 12.06 -17.99
N CYS A 15 10.25 11.89 -19.29
CA CYS A 15 11.12 11.14 -20.18
C CYS A 15 12.34 11.97 -20.54
N LEU A 16 13.49 11.67 -19.99
CA LEU A 16 14.78 12.05 -20.53
C LEU A 16 15.06 11.19 -21.77
N GLY A 17 15.00 11.83 -22.93
CA GLY A 17 15.19 11.18 -24.20
C GLY A 17 16.63 10.75 -24.47
N LEU A 18 16.78 9.54 -24.99
CA LEU A 18 17.93 9.15 -25.81
C LEU A 18 17.43 8.49 -27.10
N SER A 19 17.88 9.09 -28.18
CA SER A 19 17.59 8.76 -29.57
C SER A 19 18.22 7.45 -30.07
N GLY A 20 17.46 6.72 -30.88
CA GLY A 20 17.96 6.24 -32.16
C GLY A 20 18.30 4.77 -32.33
N CYS A 21 17.56 4.07 -33.09
CA CYS A 21 17.92 3.49 -34.41
C CYS A 21 16.99 2.34 -34.80
N ALA A 22 16.35 2.53 -35.91
CA ALA A 22 15.55 1.52 -36.62
C ALA A 22 16.42 0.47 -37.30
N LEU A 23 15.99 -0.83 -37.33
CA LEU A 23 16.30 -1.76 -38.42
C LEU A 23 15.24 -2.88 -38.51
N ARG A 24 14.48 -2.77 -39.58
CA ARG A 24 13.90 -3.74 -40.54
C ARG A 24 13.66 -5.21 -40.16
N HIS A 25 12.40 -5.59 -40.38
CA HIS A 25 11.94 -6.96 -40.70
C HIS A 25 12.63 -7.57 -41.94
N PRO A 26 12.61 -8.92 -42.05
CA PRO A 26 11.93 -9.48 -43.22
C PRO A 26 10.94 -10.62 -42.92
N GLN A 27 9.96 -10.67 -43.82
CA GLN A 27 8.90 -11.67 -43.97
C GLN A 27 9.39 -12.99 -44.60
N GLY A 28 8.55 -14.02 -44.43
CA GLY A 28 8.36 -15.10 -45.38
C GLY A 28 8.58 -16.49 -44.76
N ILE A 29 7.89 -17.57 -44.98
CA ILE A 29 6.92 -18.02 -45.99
C ILE A 29 6.43 -19.39 -45.51
N PHE A 30 5.16 -19.69 -45.67
CA PHE A 30 4.40 -20.94 -45.85
C PHE A 30 5.07 -22.34 -45.81
N GLY A 31 4.31 -23.30 -45.21
CA GLY A 31 4.49 -24.73 -45.48
C GLY A 31 3.49 -25.65 -44.76
N THR A 32 2.59 -26.16 -45.48
CA THR A 32 1.38 -26.96 -45.36
C THR A 32 1.57 -28.39 -44.81
N SER A 33 0.51 -28.85 -44.08
CA SER A 33 -0.21 -30.15 -44.15
C SER A 33 0.45 -31.47 -43.77
N GLY A 34 -0.30 -32.27 -42.97
CA GLY A 34 -0.13 -33.70 -42.83
C GLY A 34 -1.05 -34.31 -41.81
N ASN A 35 -2.18 -34.80 -42.26
CA ASN A 35 -3.23 -35.53 -41.55
C ASN A 35 -2.89 -37.03 -41.41
N VAL A 36 -3.63 -37.77 -40.58
CA VAL A 36 -3.79 -39.26 -40.41
C VAL A 36 -3.29 -39.73 -39.04
N GLY A 37 -4.05 -40.43 -38.17
CA GLY A 37 -5.24 -41.23 -38.31
C GLY A 37 -5.66 -41.73 -36.91
N GLN A 38 -6.88 -42.09 -36.79
CA GLN A 38 -7.59 -42.75 -35.69
C GLN A 38 -6.97 -44.15 -35.36
N GLU A 39 -7.03 -44.51 -34.07
CA GLU A 39 -7.63 -45.81 -33.72
C GLU A 39 -8.07 -45.86 -32.24
N ALA A 40 -9.27 -46.40 -32.05
CA ALA A 40 -9.98 -46.60 -30.81
C ALA A 40 -9.53 -47.93 -30.15
N GLY A 41 -9.51 -47.96 -28.83
CA GLY A 41 -9.32 -49.16 -28.03
C GLY A 41 -10.13 -49.14 -26.76
N ASP A 42 -11.26 -49.80 -26.80
CA ASP A 42 -12.20 -50.07 -25.71
C ASP A 42 -11.57 -51.04 -24.69
N GLY A 43 -11.82 -50.83 -23.40
CA GLY A 43 -11.30 -51.70 -22.33
C GLY A 43 -11.89 -51.40 -20.97
N SER A 44 -13.15 -51.80 -20.78
CA SER A 44 -13.83 -51.89 -19.49
C SER A 44 -13.12 -52.86 -18.53
N GLY A 45 -12.89 -52.43 -17.29
CA GLY A 45 -12.39 -53.27 -16.21
C GLY A 45 -12.81 -52.76 -14.85
N ASN A 46 -13.91 -53.26 -14.41
CA ASN A 46 -14.47 -53.09 -13.06
C ASN A 46 -13.65 -53.89 -12.05
N LEU A 47 -13.15 -53.32 -10.95
CA LEU A 47 -12.76 -54.06 -9.76
C LEU A 47 -12.95 -53.21 -8.49
N SER A 48 -13.65 -53.84 -7.60
CA SER A 48 -14.15 -53.55 -6.28
C SER A 48 -13.16 -52.98 -5.26
N SER A 49 -13.75 -52.20 -4.34
CA SER A 49 -13.29 -51.79 -3.02
C SER A 49 -12.76 -52.92 -2.16
N GLU A 50 -11.62 -52.71 -1.49
CA GLU A 50 -11.37 -53.13 -0.09
C GLU A 50 -9.98 -52.64 0.36
N GLY A 51 -9.91 -52.07 1.61
CA GLY A 51 -8.71 -52.03 2.41
C GLY A 51 -8.02 -50.69 2.58
N VAL A 52 -8.55 -49.82 3.43
CA VAL A 52 -7.80 -48.72 4.02
C VAL A 52 -7.09 -49.23 5.27
N GLY A 53 -5.80 -49.30 5.21
CA GLY A 53 -4.94 -49.57 6.36
C GLY A 53 -4.30 -48.23 6.79
N ASP A 54 -4.43 -47.92 8.07
CA ASP A 54 -3.82 -46.80 8.77
C ASP A 54 -2.29 -46.84 8.63
N ALA A 55 -1.71 -45.77 8.10
CA ALA A 55 -0.29 -45.51 8.22
C ALA A 55 -0.09 -44.21 8.99
N VAL A 56 0.16 -44.34 10.30
CA VAL A 56 0.67 -43.27 11.15
C VAL A 56 2.16 -43.10 10.81
N ALA A 57 2.56 -41.99 10.25
CA ALA A 57 3.97 -41.65 10.10
C ALA A 57 4.37 -40.74 11.29
N GLU A 58 5.09 -41.31 12.26
CA GLU A 58 5.86 -40.55 13.24
C GLU A 58 7.10 -39.97 12.55
N ALA A 59 7.16 -38.64 12.45
CA ALA A 59 8.39 -37.93 12.12
C ALA A 59 8.82 -37.10 13.33
N GLY A 60 9.59 -37.73 14.22
CA GLY A 60 10.32 -37.02 15.25
C GLY A 60 11.63 -36.45 14.69
N LEU A 61 11.74 -35.13 14.64
CA LEU A 61 13.02 -34.43 14.49
C LEU A 61 13.15 -33.41 15.63
N PRO A 62 14.36 -33.25 16.19
CA PRO A 62 14.57 -32.34 17.32
C PRO A 62 14.51 -30.89 16.87
N LEU A 63 13.68 -30.09 17.58
CA LEU A 63 13.60 -28.63 17.43
C LEU A 63 14.77 -27.98 18.19
N GLU A 64 15.84 -27.62 17.51
CA GLU A 64 16.78 -26.63 18.00
C GLU A 64 16.66 -25.35 17.15
N GLY A 65 16.26 -24.24 17.79
CA GLY A 65 16.42 -22.89 17.30
C GLY A 65 15.28 -22.34 16.42
N VAL A 66 14.07 -22.24 16.95
CA VAL A 66 13.01 -21.46 16.30
C VAL A 66 12.78 -20.18 17.11
N GLY A 67 13.36 -19.08 16.64
CA GLY A 67 12.92 -17.76 17.03
C GLY A 67 11.87 -17.28 16.03
N ASP A 68 10.71 -16.88 16.52
CA ASP A 68 9.61 -16.25 15.81
C ASP A 68 9.25 -16.83 14.42
N ALA A 69 8.55 -17.96 14.42
CA ALA A 69 7.84 -18.44 13.26
C ALA A 69 6.48 -17.72 13.20
N VAL A 70 6.22 -16.95 12.15
CA VAL A 70 4.87 -16.57 11.78
C VAL A 70 4.17 -17.88 11.39
N VAL A 71 3.22 -18.33 12.24
CA VAL A 71 2.38 -19.47 11.93
C VAL A 71 1.22 -18.95 11.08
N GLU A 72 1.30 -19.12 9.77
CA GLU A 72 0.12 -19.09 8.92
C GLU A 72 -0.75 -20.29 9.29
N ALA A 73 -1.67 -20.13 10.23
CA ALA A 73 -2.56 -21.19 10.66
C ALA A 73 -3.96 -20.95 10.12
N GLY A 74 -4.21 -21.46 8.93
CA GLY A 74 -5.57 -21.70 8.45
C GLY A 74 -5.99 -23.15 8.68
N LEU A 75 -6.33 -23.55 9.93
CA LEU A 75 -7.07 -24.77 10.23
C LEU A 75 -8.10 -24.46 11.34
N PRO A 76 -9.35 -24.89 11.21
CA PRO A 76 -10.34 -24.73 12.26
C PRO A 76 -9.99 -25.62 13.45
N LEU A 77 -9.72 -25.02 14.61
CA LEU A 77 -9.66 -25.75 15.88
C LEU A 77 -11.08 -25.94 16.41
N GLU A 78 -11.72 -27.05 16.05
CA GLU A 78 -12.85 -27.54 16.85
C GLU A 78 -12.30 -28.37 18.04
N GLY A 79 -12.57 -27.88 19.24
CA GLY A 79 -12.56 -28.66 20.48
C GLY A 79 -11.21 -28.81 21.18
N VAL A 80 -10.76 -27.80 21.91
CA VAL A 80 -9.85 -27.98 23.03
C VAL A 80 -10.52 -27.41 24.28
N GLY A 81 -10.96 -28.33 25.15
CA GLY A 81 -11.45 -28.01 26.49
C GLY A 81 -10.30 -27.52 27.38
N ASP A 82 -10.69 -26.69 28.37
CA ASP A 82 -9.85 -26.14 29.42
C ASP A 82 -8.79 -27.12 29.95
N ALA A 83 -7.53 -26.80 29.73
CA ALA A 83 -6.41 -27.35 30.46
C ALA A 83 -5.60 -26.20 31.06
N GLY A 84 -5.77 -25.96 32.34
CA GLY A 84 -4.99 -24.98 33.07
C GLY A 84 -3.49 -25.28 33.00
N VAL A 85 -2.71 -24.32 32.59
CA VAL A 85 -1.24 -24.39 32.65
C VAL A 85 -0.78 -23.85 33.98
N GLU A 86 -0.35 -24.74 34.87
CA GLU A 86 0.44 -24.38 36.03
C GLU A 86 1.86 -24.01 35.59
N THR A 87 2.21 -22.74 35.72
CA THR A 87 3.58 -22.26 35.53
C THR A 87 4.37 -22.49 36.82
N GLY A 88 5.31 -23.41 36.76
CA GLY A 88 6.23 -23.63 37.89
C GLY A 88 7.46 -24.41 37.47
N LEU A 89 8.46 -23.74 36.87
CA LEU A 89 9.86 -24.20 36.87
C LEU A 89 10.80 -22.99 36.90
N PRO A 90 11.83 -22.99 37.78
CA PRO A 90 12.77 -21.90 37.91
C PRO A 90 13.81 -21.91 36.76
N LEU A 91 14.02 -20.78 36.13
CA LEU A 91 15.11 -20.53 35.22
C LEU A 91 16.38 -20.23 36.01
N GLU A 92 17.29 -21.20 36.10
CA GLU A 92 18.69 -20.93 36.50
C GLU A 92 19.56 -20.91 35.23
N GLY A 93 20.25 -19.80 35.00
CA GLY A 93 21.45 -19.74 34.22
C GLY A 93 21.39 -19.07 32.82
N VAL A 94 21.05 -17.80 32.76
CA VAL A 94 21.49 -16.96 31.63
C VAL A 94 22.54 -15.97 32.16
N LYS A 95 23.77 -16.17 31.77
CA LYS A 95 24.85 -15.22 32.03
C LYS A 95 24.77 -14.08 31.04
N ASP A 96 24.78 -12.87 31.57
CA ASP A 96 24.95 -11.60 30.89
C ASP A 96 26.11 -11.63 29.89
N ALA A 97 25.82 -11.43 28.61
CA ALA A 97 26.80 -10.98 27.66
C ALA A 97 26.73 -9.45 27.60
N GLY A 98 27.57 -8.80 28.37
CA GLY A 98 27.72 -7.36 28.36
C GLY A 98 28.22 -6.88 27.00
N VAL A 99 27.50 -5.94 26.39
CA VAL A 99 27.97 -5.13 25.30
C VAL A 99 28.73 -3.96 25.91
N GLU A 100 30.05 -3.98 25.83
CA GLU A 100 30.89 -2.81 26.15
C GLU A 100 30.70 -1.75 25.08
N THR A 101 30.00 -0.68 25.40
CA THR A 101 30.06 0.58 24.66
C THR A 101 31.22 1.41 25.24
N GLY A 102 32.40 1.24 24.71
CA GLY A 102 33.54 2.06 25.03
C GLY A 102 33.72 3.20 24.03
N LEU A 103 33.21 4.37 24.34
CA LEU A 103 33.74 5.63 23.80
C LEU A 103 33.73 6.67 24.91
N SER A 104 34.93 6.93 25.45
CA SER A 104 35.19 8.06 26.32
C SER A 104 35.43 9.32 25.50
N PRO A 105 35.00 10.49 25.99
CA PRO A 105 35.31 11.77 25.36
C PRO A 105 36.57 12.37 25.94
N GLU A 106 37.64 12.48 25.15
CA GLU A 106 38.73 13.38 25.47
C GLU A 106 39.18 14.11 24.20
N GLY A 107 39.30 15.45 24.31
CA GLY A 107 40.07 16.25 23.38
C GLY A 107 39.37 17.49 22.82
N VAL A 108 39.12 18.49 23.69
CA VAL A 108 38.93 19.87 23.23
C VAL A 108 40.28 20.43 22.83
N GLY A 109 40.47 20.74 21.57
CA GLY A 109 41.65 21.42 21.02
C GLY A 109 41.24 22.64 20.21
N ASP A 110 41.74 23.73 20.64
CA ASP A 110 41.56 25.15 20.35
C ASP A 110 41.80 25.57 18.88
N ALA A 111 41.01 26.58 18.49
CA ALA A 111 41.24 27.69 17.55
C ALA A 111 42.16 27.52 16.32
N GLY A 112 41.59 27.65 15.15
CA GLY A 112 42.27 27.99 13.91
C GLY A 112 41.51 29.03 13.11
N GLU A 113 42.05 30.20 12.97
CA GLU A 113 41.54 31.42 12.34
C GLU A 113 41.15 31.27 10.87
N ARG A 114 40.09 31.97 10.49
CA ARG A 114 39.69 32.23 9.09
C ARG A 114 40.51 33.40 8.54
N PRO A 115 41.03 33.31 7.29
CA PRO A 115 41.47 34.52 6.58
C PRO A 115 40.30 35.16 5.85
N GLY A 116 40.14 36.46 6.06
CA GLY A 116 39.15 37.30 5.42
C GLY A 116 39.50 37.65 3.97
N LEU A 117 38.48 37.92 3.19
CA LEU A 117 38.58 38.56 1.88
C LEU A 117 38.23 40.06 2.00
N PRO A 118 38.95 40.93 1.29
CA PRO A 118 38.79 42.39 1.41
C PRO A 118 37.64 42.93 0.53
N PRO A 119 37.12 44.12 0.84
CA PRO A 119 36.09 44.77 0.06
C PRO A 119 36.68 45.63 -1.07
N GLU A 120 36.16 45.53 -2.27
CA GLU A 120 36.44 46.48 -3.33
C GLU A 120 35.37 47.59 -3.42
N ASN A 121 35.80 48.78 -3.17
CA ASN A 121 35.16 50.04 -3.53
C ASN A 121 35.44 50.40 -4.98
N VAL A 122 34.43 50.75 -5.75
CA VAL A 122 34.63 51.54 -6.96
C VAL A 122 33.65 52.71 -7.00
N HIS A 123 34.21 53.91 -6.87
CA HIS A 123 33.62 55.19 -7.24
C HIS A 123 33.71 55.38 -8.77
N GLY A 124 32.67 56.00 -9.36
CA GLY A 124 32.76 56.48 -10.72
C GLY A 124 31.58 57.38 -11.07
N SER A 125 31.82 58.64 -11.02
CA SER A 125 30.91 59.75 -11.32
C SER A 125 30.67 59.97 -12.82
N GLY A 126 29.47 60.57 -13.14
CA GLY A 126 29.37 61.63 -14.13
C GLY A 126 28.56 61.35 -15.38
N GLY A 127 27.58 62.25 -15.61
CA GLY A 127 27.06 62.52 -16.95
C GLY A 127 25.59 62.80 -17.05
N LEU A 128 25.19 64.05 -16.87
CA LEU A 128 23.87 64.61 -17.25
C LEU A 128 23.78 64.71 -18.77
N THR A 129 22.68 64.22 -19.37
CA THR A 129 22.11 64.80 -20.58
C THR A 129 20.59 64.74 -20.52
N SER A 130 19.98 65.89 -20.72
CA SER A 130 18.57 66.12 -20.84
C SER A 130 17.95 65.54 -22.10
N GLY A 131 16.80 64.84 -21.99
CA GLY A 131 15.95 64.48 -23.09
C GLY A 131 14.51 64.39 -22.63
N THR A 132 13.75 65.38 -23.04
CA THR A 132 12.29 65.44 -22.91
C THR A 132 11.66 64.44 -23.84
N GLU A 133 10.90 63.46 -23.31
CA GLU A 133 9.91 62.75 -24.12
C GLU A 133 8.70 62.38 -23.26
N THR A 134 7.61 62.62 -23.85
CA THR A 134 6.21 62.57 -23.58
C THR A 134 5.73 61.35 -22.77
N ASP A 135 5.03 61.67 -21.72
CA ASP A 135 4.12 60.83 -20.92
C ASP A 135 3.02 60.23 -21.82
N SER A 136 3.07 58.90 -22.02
CA SER A 136 1.92 58.10 -22.35
C SER A 136 1.69 57.16 -21.15
N GLY A 137 0.82 57.62 -20.25
CA GLY A 137 0.41 56.82 -19.10
C GLY A 137 -0.25 55.52 -19.52
N GLU A 138 0.52 54.46 -19.47
CA GLU A 138 0.01 53.11 -19.42
C GLU A 138 -0.48 52.88 -17.98
N MET A 139 -1.80 52.82 -17.84
CA MET A 139 -2.42 52.41 -16.58
C MET A 139 -1.92 51.04 -16.22
N PRO A 140 -1.51 50.77 -14.97
CA PRO A 140 -1.22 49.43 -14.54
C PRO A 140 -2.47 48.60 -14.75
N GLU A 141 -2.32 47.45 -15.41
CA GLU A 141 -3.36 46.43 -15.46
C GLU A 141 -3.85 46.17 -14.03
N PRO A 142 -5.15 46.02 -13.79
CA PRO A 142 -5.64 45.65 -12.48
C PRO A 142 -4.94 44.37 -12.08
N ALA A 143 -4.33 44.40 -10.90
CA ALA A 143 -3.81 43.20 -10.27
C ALA A 143 -4.90 42.13 -10.38
N GLY A 144 -4.60 40.99 -11.05
CA GLY A 144 -5.55 39.90 -11.13
C GLY A 144 -6.03 39.58 -9.72
N GLU A 145 -7.31 39.27 -9.60
CA GLU A 145 -7.83 38.76 -8.33
C GLU A 145 -6.90 37.66 -7.83
N PRO A 146 -6.55 37.63 -6.53
CA PRO A 146 -5.74 36.56 -5.99
C PRO A 146 -6.40 35.25 -6.41
N ALA A 147 -5.64 34.37 -7.03
CA ALA A 147 -6.13 33.02 -7.37
C ALA A 147 -6.74 32.43 -6.10
N ASP A 148 -7.94 31.88 -6.21
CA ASP A 148 -8.57 31.14 -5.13
C ASP A 148 -7.63 29.95 -4.81
N THR A 149 -6.86 30.08 -3.73
CA THR A 149 -5.88 29.08 -3.29
C THR A 149 -6.51 28.05 -2.38
N ALA A 150 -7.82 28.16 -2.13
CA ALA A 150 -8.57 27.21 -1.33
C ALA A 150 -8.67 25.85 -2.06
N TYR A 151 -8.48 24.77 -1.31
CA TYR A 151 -8.64 23.40 -1.77
C TYR A 151 -9.54 22.62 -0.82
N ASP A 152 -10.25 21.63 -1.35
CA ASP A 152 -11.16 20.77 -0.59
C ASP A 152 -11.31 19.45 -1.35
N PHE A 153 -10.60 18.40 -0.92
CA PHE A 153 -10.59 17.10 -1.58
C PHE A 153 -10.48 15.93 -0.61
N THR A 154 -10.85 14.75 -1.07
CA THR A 154 -10.82 13.51 -0.29
C THR A 154 -9.95 12.45 -0.94
N ILE A 155 -9.17 11.74 -0.12
CA ILE A 155 -8.48 10.50 -0.48
C ILE A 155 -9.12 9.37 0.31
N CYS A 156 -9.64 8.36 -0.40
CA CYS A 156 -10.24 7.19 0.21
C CYS A 156 -9.33 5.98 0.08
N PHE A 157 -9.18 5.24 1.17
CA PHE A 157 -8.39 4.01 1.21
C PHE A 157 -9.26 2.82 1.59
N ALA A 158 -9.08 1.70 0.87
CA ALA A 158 -9.54 0.39 1.27
C ALA A 158 -8.36 -0.52 1.62
N GLY A 159 -8.60 -1.53 2.47
CA GLY A 159 -7.61 -2.53 2.84
C GLY A 159 -7.35 -3.57 1.75
N ASP A 160 -7.11 -4.79 2.16
CA ASP A 160 -6.67 -5.89 1.30
C ASP A 160 -7.82 -6.40 0.41
N ILE A 161 -7.55 -6.54 -0.90
CA ILE A 161 -8.45 -7.23 -1.83
C ILE A 161 -7.73 -8.43 -2.45
N ASN A 162 -8.53 -9.47 -2.83
CA ASN A 162 -8.02 -10.66 -3.49
C ASN A 162 -8.94 -11.10 -4.64
N LEU A 163 -8.35 -11.20 -5.84
CA LEU A 163 -9.02 -11.65 -7.07
C LEU A 163 -8.40 -12.96 -7.62
N ASP A 164 -7.69 -13.75 -6.79
CA ASP A 164 -7.16 -15.04 -7.24
C ASP A 164 -8.27 -15.95 -7.78
N GLU A 165 -8.04 -16.58 -8.94
CA GLU A 165 -9.04 -17.36 -9.66
C GLU A 165 -9.58 -18.57 -8.88
N ASN A 166 -8.82 -19.08 -7.93
CA ASN A 166 -9.19 -20.24 -7.12
C ASN A 166 -9.62 -19.85 -5.70
N TRP A 167 -9.72 -18.55 -5.41
CA TRP A 167 -10.06 -18.06 -4.09
C TRP A 167 -11.57 -17.83 -3.91
N TYR A 168 -12.02 -17.85 -2.68
CA TYR A 168 -13.45 -17.80 -2.31
C TYR A 168 -14.15 -16.58 -2.89
N THR A 169 -13.54 -15.40 -2.81
CA THR A 169 -14.11 -14.13 -3.29
C THR A 169 -14.33 -14.16 -4.80
N THR A 170 -13.36 -14.60 -5.57
CA THR A 170 -13.47 -14.63 -7.03
C THR A 170 -14.44 -15.71 -7.50
N GLN A 171 -14.43 -16.89 -6.87
CA GLN A 171 -15.43 -17.92 -7.16
C GLN A 171 -16.85 -17.45 -6.84
N PHE A 172 -17.03 -16.70 -5.76
CA PHE A 172 -18.31 -16.08 -5.43
C PHE A 172 -18.70 -15.01 -6.47
N LEU A 173 -17.79 -14.10 -6.82
CA LEU A 173 -17.96 -13.05 -7.83
C LEU A 173 -18.48 -13.63 -9.16
N ASP A 174 -17.92 -14.74 -9.62
CA ASP A 174 -18.28 -15.39 -10.89
C ASP A 174 -19.73 -15.93 -10.89
N THR A 175 -20.33 -16.09 -9.73
CA THR A 175 -21.77 -16.48 -9.60
C THR A 175 -22.70 -15.29 -9.51
N GLN A 176 -22.21 -14.06 -9.38
CA GLN A 176 -23.02 -12.87 -9.16
C GLN A 176 -23.44 -12.22 -10.49
N PRO A 177 -24.74 -12.08 -10.76
CA PRO A 177 -25.22 -11.46 -12.01
C PRO A 177 -24.80 -9.99 -12.18
N GLY A 178 -24.68 -9.25 -11.09
CA GLY A 178 -24.23 -7.84 -11.07
C GLY A 178 -22.71 -7.68 -10.91
N GLY A 179 -21.97 -8.80 -10.92
CA GLY A 179 -20.51 -8.76 -10.74
C GLY A 179 -20.11 -8.22 -9.37
N ILE A 180 -19.08 -7.38 -9.34
CA ILE A 180 -18.54 -6.82 -8.07
C ILE A 180 -19.57 -5.97 -7.31
N HIS A 181 -20.53 -5.38 -7.98
CA HIS A 181 -21.59 -4.59 -7.35
C HIS A 181 -22.60 -5.44 -6.56
N ASP A 182 -22.61 -6.77 -6.74
CA ASP A 182 -23.34 -7.70 -5.88
C ASP A 182 -22.48 -8.18 -4.69
N CYS A 183 -21.17 -7.90 -4.71
CA CYS A 183 -20.20 -8.27 -3.66
C CYS A 183 -19.92 -7.12 -2.68
N ILE A 184 -19.94 -5.89 -3.16
CA ILE A 184 -19.71 -4.67 -2.36
C ILE A 184 -21.00 -3.87 -2.32
N SER A 185 -21.44 -3.47 -1.12
CA SER A 185 -22.71 -2.74 -0.99
C SER A 185 -22.70 -1.41 -1.74
N PRO A 186 -23.85 -0.97 -2.29
CA PRO A 186 -23.94 0.25 -3.10
C PRO A 186 -23.42 1.51 -2.38
N GLU A 187 -23.66 1.61 -1.06
CA GLU A 187 -23.22 2.74 -0.24
C GLU A 187 -21.69 2.85 -0.22
N LEU A 188 -20.99 1.72 -0.11
CA LEU A 188 -19.52 1.70 -0.15
C LEU A 188 -18.99 2.02 -1.54
N VAL A 189 -19.61 1.48 -2.60
CA VAL A 189 -19.23 1.80 -3.99
C VAL A 189 -19.42 3.29 -4.27
N GLU A 190 -20.51 3.90 -3.77
CA GLU A 190 -20.77 5.33 -3.92
C GLU A 190 -19.67 6.16 -3.25
N VAL A 191 -19.23 5.78 -2.04
CA VAL A 191 -18.12 6.44 -1.33
C VAL A 191 -16.82 6.30 -2.11
N MET A 192 -16.47 5.10 -2.58
CA MET A 192 -15.26 4.84 -3.37
C MET A 192 -15.22 5.68 -4.66
N GLN A 193 -16.35 5.70 -5.40
CA GLN A 193 -16.44 6.44 -6.66
C GLN A 193 -16.57 7.96 -6.48
N ALA A 194 -16.98 8.43 -5.29
CA ALA A 194 -17.11 9.84 -4.97
C ALA A 194 -15.80 10.47 -4.52
N ALA A 195 -14.85 9.71 -4.00
CA ALA A 195 -13.54 10.20 -3.60
C ALA A 195 -12.80 10.84 -4.78
N ASP A 196 -11.99 11.86 -4.53
CA ASP A 196 -11.16 12.48 -5.55
C ASP A 196 -9.99 11.56 -5.92
N ILE A 197 -9.48 10.81 -4.95
CA ILE A 197 -8.50 9.74 -5.13
C ILE A 197 -8.99 8.51 -4.34
N MET A 198 -9.11 7.36 -5.01
CA MET A 198 -9.43 6.07 -4.39
C MET A 198 -8.24 5.11 -4.50
N CYS A 199 -7.73 4.64 -3.38
CA CYS A 199 -6.57 3.75 -3.31
C CYS A 199 -6.87 2.47 -2.52
N LEU A 200 -6.28 1.33 -2.89
CA LEU A 200 -6.39 0.07 -2.13
C LEU A 200 -5.12 -0.78 -2.23
N ASN A 201 -5.02 -1.81 -1.38
CA ASN A 201 -3.96 -2.80 -1.45
C ASN A 201 -4.34 -3.95 -2.39
N ASN A 202 -3.62 -4.08 -3.52
CA ASN A 202 -3.79 -5.16 -4.49
C ASN A 202 -2.90 -6.34 -4.09
N GLU A 203 -3.45 -7.28 -3.33
CA GLU A 203 -2.66 -8.32 -2.64
C GLU A 203 -2.64 -9.65 -3.41
N PHE A 204 -2.30 -9.60 -4.68
CA PHE A 204 -2.17 -10.73 -5.62
C PHE A 204 -1.45 -10.29 -6.89
N THR A 205 -1.10 -11.24 -7.77
CA THR A 205 -0.54 -10.94 -9.09
C THR A 205 -1.62 -11.01 -10.18
N TYR A 206 -1.51 -10.17 -11.22
CA TYR A 206 -2.23 -10.33 -12.48
C TYR A 206 -1.33 -11.05 -13.48
N SER A 207 -1.59 -12.31 -13.79
CA SER A 207 -0.80 -13.04 -14.80
C SER A 207 -1.51 -14.30 -15.27
N ALA A 208 -1.28 -14.69 -16.52
CA ALA A 208 -1.62 -16.02 -17.02
C ALA A 208 -0.43 -17.00 -16.89
N GLY A 209 0.76 -16.50 -16.55
CA GLY A 209 2.03 -17.23 -16.48
C GLY A 209 2.54 -17.43 -15.06
N GLY A 210 3.83 -17.77 -14.96
CA GLY A 210 4.53 -18.01 -13.71
C GLY A 210 4.20 -19.36 -13.05
N SER A 211 4.84 -19.60 -11.93
CA SER A 211 4.59 -20.78 -11.09
C SER A 211 4.53 -20.38 -9.63
N PRO A 212 3.65 -21.00 -8.83
CA PRO A 212 3.54 -20.64 -7.42
C PRO A 212 4.85 -20.86 -6.68
N LEU A 213 5.21 -19.92 -5.81
CA LEU A 213 6.44 -20.01 -5.01
C LEU A 213 6.43 -21.25 -4.14
N ALA A 214 7.46 -22.08 -4.28
CA ALA A 214 7.60 -23.28 -3.49
C ALA A 214 7.76 -22.96 -1.99
N GLY A 215 6.97 -23.64 -1.17
CA GLY A 215 7.02 -23.48 0.29
C GLY A 215 6.22 -22.30 0.83
N LYS A 216 5.52 -21.52 -0.01
CA LYS A 216 4.54 -20.53 0.42
C LYS A 216 3.17 -21.20 0.58
N ALA A 217 2.51 -20.97 1.74
CA ALA A 217 1.26 -21.64 2.07
C ALA A 217 0.10 -21.15 1.18
N TYR A 218 0.06 -19.86 0.91
CA TYR A 218 -0.94 -19.21 0.06
C TYR A 218 -0.25 -18.45 -1.05
N THR A 219 -0.72 -18.63 -2.29
CA THR A 219 -0.21 -17.93 -3.47
C THR A 219 -1.39 -17.47 -4.33
N PHE A 220 -1.44 -16.18 -4.64
CA PHE A 220 -2.59 -15.54 -5.27
C PHE A 220 -2.25 -15.03 -6.67
N ARG A 221 -3.09 -15.44 -7.65
CA ARG A 221 -2.97 -15.01 -9.04
C ARG A 221 -4.33 -14.83 -9.70
N ALA A 222 -4.61 -13.64 -10.15
CA ALA A 222 -5.78 -13.27 -10.93
C ALA A 222 -5.53 -13.37 -12.44
N ASP A 223 -6.57 -13.70 -13.21
CA ASP A 223 -6.57 -13.48 -14.65
C ASP A 223 -6.38 -11.99 -14.96
N PRO A 224 -5.55 -11.62 -15.96
CA PRO A 224 -5.34 -10.22 -16.34
C PRO A 224 -6.62 -9.42 -16.58
N GLY A 225 -7.68 -10.04 -17.10
CA GLY A 225 -8.97 -9.39 -17.32
C GLY A 225 -9.68 -8.93 -16.05
N ARG A 226 -9.34 -9.47 -14.89
CA ARG A 226 -9.91 -9.05 -13.60
C ARG A 226 -9.56 -7.62 -13.19
N VAL A 227 -8.58 -7.00 -13.85
CA VAL A 227 -8.24 -5.58 -13.63
C VAL A 227 -9.42 -4.64 -13.85
N GLU A 228 -10.41 -5.04 -14.65
CA GLU A 228 -11.65 -4.28 -14.86
C GLU A 228 -12.42 -4.02 -13.55
N VAL A 229 -12.28 -4.88 -12.54
CA VAL A 229 -12.91 -4.73 -11.22
C VAL A 229 -12.46 -3.42 -10.56
N LEU A 230 -11.18 -3.06 -10.69
CA LEU A 230 -10.65 -1.81 -10.14
C LEU A 230 -11.40 -0.59 -10.72
N GLY A 231 -11.59 -0.57 -12.04
CA GLY A 231 -12.34 0.50 -12.71
C GLY A 231 -13.82 0.54 -12.33
N GLN A 232 -14.44 -0.62 -12.09
CA GLN A 232 -15.85 -0.71 -11.63
C GLN A 232 -16.01 -0.15 -10.22
N LEU A 233 -15.01 -0.29 -9.35
CA LEU A 233 -14.97 0.27 -8.01
C LEU A 233 -14.53 1.73 -7.95
N GLY A 234 -14.04 2.30 -9.07
CA GLY A 234 -13.54 3.68 -9.13
C GLY A 234 -12.16 3.86 -8.53
N VAL A 235 -11.33 2.80 -8.55
CA VAL A 235 -9.95 2.83 -8.04
C VAL A 235 -9.06 3.64 -8.95
N ASP A 236 -8.34 4.62 -8.39
CA ASP A 236 -7.42 5.51 -9.09
C ASP A 236 -5.95 5.06 -8.95
N ALA A 237 -5.61 4.35 -7.87
CA ALA A 237 -4.26 3.83 -7.65
C ALA A 237 -4.26 2.59 -6.76
N VAL A 238 -3.23 1.74 -6.90
CA VAL A 238 -3.05 0.56 -6.04
C VAL A 238 -1.64 0.49 -5.46
N THR A 239 -1.51 0.06 -4.19
CA THR A 239 -0.20 -0.34 -3.68
C THR A 239 0.08 -1.79 -4.04
N LEU A 240 1.34 -2.05 -4.43
CA LEU A 240 1.89 -3.38 -4.70
C LEU A 240 2.97 -3.79 -3.69
N ALA A 241 3.26 -2.93 -2.69
CA ALA A 241 4.24 -3.23 -1.66
C ALA A 241 3.68 -4.21 -0.62
N ASN A 242 3.39 -5.45 -1.01
CA ASN A 242 2.86 -6.49 -0.14
C ASN A 242 3.58 -7.83 -0.33
N ASN A 243 3.22 -8.83 0.45
CA ASN A 243 3.86 -10.14 0.43
C ASN A 243 3.31 -11.08 -0.66
N HIS A 244 2.24 -10.71 -1.38
CA HIS A 244 1.60 -11.56 -2.38
C HIS A 244 1.82 -11.14 -3.84
N VAL A 245 2.38 -9.96 -4.10
CA VAL A 245 2.60 -9.46 -5.47
C VAL A 245 3.65 -10.28 -6.26
N TYR A 246 4.43 -11.14 -5.60
CA TYR A 246 5.46 -11.97 -6.22
C TYR A 246 5.16 -13.48 -6.15
N ASP A 247 3.95 -13.87 -5.80
CA ASP A 247 3.55 -15.25 -5.52
C ASP A 247 3.80 -16.24 -6.66
N TYR A 248 3.82 -15.77 -7.89
CA TYR A 248 4.12 -16.54 -9.09
C TYR A 248 5.44 -16.13 -9.75
N GLY A 249 6.33 -15.48 -9.00
CA GLY A 249 7.69 -15.14 -9.41
C GLY A 249 7.78 -13.90 -10.31
N THR A 250 8.97 -13.71 -10.88
CA THR A 250 9.32 -12.50 -11.66
C THR A 250 8.39 -12.28 -12.85
N GLU A 251 8.03 -13.35 -13.58
CA GLU A 251 7.14 -13.27 -14.74
C GLU A 251 5.81 -12.65 -14.35
N ALA A 252 5.16 -13.17 -13.30
CA ALA A 252 3.85 -12.69 -12.86
C ALA A 252 3.90 -11.27 -12.27
N LEU A 253 4.98 -10.90 -11.60
CA LEU A 253 5.18 -9.52 -11.15
C LEU A 253 5.27 -8.54 -12.34
N LEU A 254 6.03 -8.88 -13.38
CA LEU A 254 6.17 -8.04 -14.58
C LEU A 254 4.88 -7.98 -15.39
N ASP A 255 4.12 -9.08 -15.45
CA ASP A 255 2.78 -9.11 -16.04
C ASP A 255 1.84 -8.17 -15.27
N THR A 256 1.89 -8.19 -13.94
CA THR A 256 1.09 -7.31 -13.07
C THR A 256 1.33 -5.83 -13.41
N PHE A 257 2.59 -5.43 -13.55
CA PHE A 257 2.91 -4.06 -13.95
C PHE A 257 2.31 -3.72 -15.32
N THR A 258 2.48 -4.62 -16.30
CA THR A 258 1.95 -4.42 -17.66
C THR A 258 0.43 -4.32 -17.68
N VAL A 259 -0.26 -5.19 -16.94
CA VAL A 259 -1.73 -5.20 -16.86
C VAL A 259 -2.26 -3.90 -16.26
N LEU A 260 -1.66 -3.42 -15.18
CA LEU A 260 -2.05 -2.17 -14.55
C LEU A 260 -1.74 -0.95 -15.44
N GLU A 261 -0.58 -0.93 -16.11
CA GLU A 261 -0.19 0.11 -17.05
C GLU A 261 -1.15 0.17 -18.26
N GLU A 262 -1.52 -0.97 -18.83
CA GLU A 262 -2.48 -1.06 -19.94
C GLU A 262 -3.89 -0.67 -19.54
N ALA A 263 -4.29 -0.96 -18.28
CA ALA A 263 -5.56 -0.55 -17.72
C ALA A 263 -5.59 0.94 -17.32
N GLY A 264 -4.43 1.61 -17.29
CA GLY A 264 -4.30 2.99 -16.85
C GLY A 264 -4.51 3.16 -15.33
N VAL A 265 -4.19 2.13 -14.54
CA VAL A 265 -4.22 2.16 -13.08
C VAL A 265 -2.80 2.31 -12.55
N PRO A 266 -2.41 3.48 -12.05
CA PRO A 266 -1.11 3.70 -11.43
C PRO A 266 -0.89 2.78 -10.23
N TYR A 267 0.36 2.41 -10.00
CA TYR A 267 0.77 1.63 -8.83
C TYR A 267 2.03 2.20 -8.18
N PHE A 268 2.29 1.85 -6.93
CA PHE A 268 3.45 2.33 -6.18
C PHE A 268 3.95 1.28 -5.18
N GLY A 269 5.23 1.42 -4.75
CA GLY A 269 5.87 0.55 -3.78
C GLY A 269 6.44 -0.75 -4.36
N ALA A 270 6.37 -0.95 -5.67
CA ALA A 270 7.02 -2.03 -6.42
C ALA A 270 7.52 -1.49 -7.77
N GLY A 271 8.50 -2.16 -8.37
CA GLY A 271 9.06 -1.71 -9.64
C GLY A 271 9.97 -2.74 -10.29
N ARG A 272 10.33 -2.47 -11.53
CA ARG A 272 11.30 -3.26 -12.31
C ARG A 272 12.72 -3.09 -11.78
N THR A 273 12.95 -1.97 -11.07
CA THR A 273 14.19 -1.64 -10.38
C THR A 273 13.88 -1.07 -9.00
N LEU A 274 14.93 -0.94 -8.16
CA LEU A 274 14.81 -0.27 -6.85
C LEU A 274 14.39 1.20 -7.01
N GLU A 275 14.89 1.89 -8.03
CA GLU A 275 14.55 3.27 -8.34
C GLU A 275 13.04 3.40 -8.58
N GLU A 276 12.46 2.55 -9.45
CA GLU A 276 11.01 2.51 -9.69
C GLU A 276 10.21 2.13 -8.44
N ALA A 277 10.67 1.15 -7.65
CA ALA A 277 9.98 0.73 -6.43
C ALA A 277 9.96 1.82 -5.33
N MET A 278 10.94 2.72 -5.34
CA MET A 278 11.05 3.87 -4.44
C MET A 278 10.35 5.12 -4.97
N GLU A 279 10.04 5.16 -6.27
CA GLU A 279 9.46 6.35 -6.91
C GLU A 279 8.08 6.66 -6.30
N PRO A 280 7.86 7.89 -5.78
CA PRO A 280 6.56 8.29 -5.29
C PRO A 280 5.56 8.43 -6.45
N LEU A 281 4.33 7.96 -6.25
CA LEU A 281 3.24 8.25 -7.18
C LEU A 281 2.69 9.63 -6.87
N TYR A 282 2.82 10.56 -7.81
CA TYR A 282 2.29 11.92 -7.70
C TYR A 282 0.95 12.05 -8.41
N LEU A 283 -0.05 12.55 -7.70
CA LEU A 283 -1.40 12.78 -8.20
C LEU A 283 -1.81 14.24 -7.97
N GLU A 284 -2.40 14.84 -9.01
CA GLU A 284 -2.86 16.22 -8.95
C GLU A 284 -4.36 16.29 -8.64
N VAL A 285 -4.73 17.01 -7.58
CA VAL A 285 -6.12 17.20 -7.14
C VAL A 285 -6.32 18.61 -6.59
N GLU A 286 -7.34 19.33 -7.07
CA GLU A 286 -7.69 20.69 -6.64
C GLU A 286 -6.47 21.66 -6.59
N GLY A 287 -5.52 21.50 -7.53
CA GLY A 287 -4.30 22.31 -7.62
C GLY A 287 -3.24 21.99 -6.57
N LYS A 288 -3.37 20.86 -5.88
CA LYS A 288 -2.41 20.28 -4.93
C LYS A 288 -1.81 19.00 -5.47
N THR A 289 -0.53 18.78 -5.18
CA THR A 289 0.16 17.54 -5.48
C THR A 289 0.13 16.64 -4.24
N VAL A 290 -0.42 15.43 -4.40
CA VAL A 290 -0.39 14.36 -3.40
C VAL A 290 0.61 13.31 -3.83
N ALA A 291 1.54 12.94 -2.96
CA ALA A 291 2.47 11.85 -3.17
C ALA A 291 2.06 10.61 -2.34
N LEU A 292 1.99 9.45 -3.00
CA LEU A 292 1.78 8.16 -2.35
C LEU A 292 3.09 7.37 -2.43
N VAL A 293 3.54 6.85 -1.29
CA VAL A 293 4.70 5.95 -1.19
C VAL A 293 4.32 4.70 -0.40
N ALA A 294 4.86 3.54 -0.76
CA ALA A 294 4.57 2.32 -0.02
C ALA A 294 5.79 1.44 0.20
N ALA A 295 5.77 0.68 1.30
CA ALA A 295 6.77 -0.33 1.59
C ALA A 295 6.17 -1.49 2.40
N SER A 296 6.82 -2.67 2.36
CA SER A 296 6.38 -3.84 3.09
C SER A 296 7.39 -4.31 4.14
N ARG A 297 6.82 -4.75 5.28
CA ARG A 297 7.50 -5.44 6.38
C ARG A 297 6.77 -6.73 6.79
N ALA A 298 6.01 -7.31 5.89
CA ALA A 298 5.12 -8.44 6.15
C ALA A 298 5.85 -9.79 6.27
N GLU A 299 6.95 -9.99 5.55
CA GLU A 299 7.62 -11.28 5.46
C GLU A 299 9.03 -11.28 6.06
N LYS A 300 9.27 -12.10 7.07
CA LYS A 300 10.60 -12.32 7.63
C LYS A 300 11.55 -13.05 6.68
N TYR A 301 11.07 -14.00 5.91
CA TYR A 301 11.89 -14.91 5.08
C TYR A 301 11.99 -14.52 3.61
N LYS A 302 11.58 -13.31 3.25
CA LYS A 302 11.93 -12.69 1.98
C LYS A 302 11.50 -13.47 0.73
N MET A 303 10.36 -14.12 0.77
CA MET A 303 9.81 -14.79 -0.41
C MET A 303 9.43 -13.76 -1.48
N THR A 304 8.98 -12.57 -1.06
CA THR A 304 8.81 -11.42 -1.94
C THR A 304 10.10 -10.58 -1.94
N PRO A 305 10.83 -10.49 -3.05
CA PRO A 305 12.15 -9.86 -3.09
C PRO A 305 12.08 -8.34 -2.92
N GLN A 306 13.10 -7.79 -2.26
CA GLN A 306 13.44 -6.37 -2.40
C GLN A 306 13.86 -6.11 -3.84
N ALA A 307 13.31 -5.08 -4.47
CA ALA A 307 13.81 -4.59 -5.75
C ALA A 307 15.28 -4.19 -5.65
N THR A 308 16.05 -4.42 -6.72
CA THR A 308 17.47 -4.04 -6.81
C THR A 308 17.69 -3.13 -8.03
N ALA A 309 18.90 -2.70 -8.28
CA ALA A 309 19.19 -1.89 -9.47
C ALA A 309 18.86 -2.61 -10.79
N THR A 310 18.75 -3.96 -10.78
CA THR A 310 18.60 -4.78 -12.00
C THR A 310 17.51 -5.83 -11.92
N GLU A 311 16.95 -6.05 -10.73
CA GLU A 311 15.93 -7.08 -10.52
C GLU A 311 14.66 -6.46 -9.96
N PRO A 312 13.47 -6.86 -10.47
CA PRO A 312 12.20 -6.36 -10.01
C PRO A 312 11.84 -6.88 -8.61
N GLY A 313 11.02 -6.12 -7.92
CA GLY A 313 10.55 -6.45 -6.59
C GLY A 313 9.75 -5.32 -5.96
N ILE A 314 9.58 -5.40 -4.66
CA ILE A 314 8.91 -4.37 -3.86
C ILE A 314 9.91 -3.50 -3.12
N LEU A 315 9.48 -2.34 -2.61
CA LEU A 315 10.21 -1.62 -1.58
C LEU A 315 9.93 -2.28 -0.22
N ARG A 316 11.00 -2.65 0.49
CA ARG A 316 10.91 -3.26 1.82
C ARG A 316 11.39 -2.28 2.88
N CYS A 317 10.78 -2.32 4.06
CA CYS A 317 11.11 -1.44 5.18
C CYS A 317 11.52 -2.18 6.47
N TYR A 318 12.13 -3.38 6.37
CA TYR A 318 12.80 -4.01 7.51
C TYR A 318 13.99 -3.19 7.98
N ASP A 319 14.80 -2.70 7.04
CA ASP A 319 15.65 -1.53 7.19
C ASP A 319 14.87 -0.34 6.63
N THR A 320 14.65 0.66 7.45
CA THR A 320 13.77 1.77 7.10
C THR A 320 14.40 2.82 6.19
N GLU A 321 15.74 2.81 6.00
CA GLU A 321 16.45 3.91 5.36
C GLU A 321 15.97 4.24 3.94
N LEU A 322 15.74 3.22 3.09
CA LEU A 322 15.25 3.43 1.73
C LEU A 322 13.83 4.01 1.72
N PHE A 323 12.97 3.52 2.62
CA PHE A 323 11.61 4.03 2.71
C PHE A 323 11.56 5.46 3.26
N LEU A 324 12.41 5.78 4.24
CA LEU A 324 12.57 7.14 4.74
C LEU A 324 13.10 8.09 3.66
N GLN A 325 13.98 7.60 2.78
CA GLN A 325 14.43 8.37 1.62
C GLN A 325 13.27 8.65 0.66
N ALA A 326 12.44 7.65 0.33
CA ALA A 326 11.27 7.81 -0.53
C ALA A 326 10.27 8.81 0.06
N ILE A 327 9.99 8.74 1.38
CA ILE A 327 9.10 9.70 2.07
C ILE A 327 9.66 11.12 2.00
N ARG A 328 10.96 11.31 2.25
CA ARG A 328 11.58 12.66 2.18
C ARG A 328 11.54 13.22 0.77
N GLU A 329 11.78 12.40 -0.24
CA GLU A 329 11.69 12.79 -1.65
C GLU A 329 10.26 13.16 -2.03
N ALA A 330 9.28 12.33 -1.65
CA ALA A 330 7.86 12.58 -1.84
C ALA A 330 7.46 13.94 -1.24
N LYS A 331 7.81 14.18 0.04
CA LYS A 331 7.44 15.43 0.73
C LYS A 331 8.16 16.66 0.18
N ALA A 332 9.34 16.50 -0.36
CA ALA A 332 10.08 17.61 -0.99
C ALA A 332 9.44 18.08 -2.31
N ASN A 333 8.63 17.23 -2.97
CA ASN A 333 8.05 17.46 -4.28
C ASN A 333 6.51 17.48 -4.30
N ALA A 334 5.86 17.37 -3.14
CA ALA A 334 4.39 17.37 -3.04
C ALA A 334 3.90 18.23 -1.85
N ASP A 335 2.68 18.70 -1.96
CA ASP A 335 1.98 19.39 -0.86
C ASP A 335 1.71 18.41 0.29
N PHE A 336 1.26 17.18 -0.05
CA PHE A 336 0.93 16.13 0.90
C PHE A 336 1.61 14.82 0.55
N CYS A 337 2.05 14.08 1.57
CA CYS A 337 2.70 12.78 1.43
C CYS A 337 2.00 11.74 2.30
N ILE A 338 1.49 10.65 1.70
CA ILE A 338 0.88 9.54 2.41
C ILE A 338 1.78 8.32 2.31
N ALA A 339 2.17 7.76 3.45
CA ALA A 339 2.95 6.55 3.53
C ALA A 339 2.05 5.34 3.76
N PHE A 340 2.03 4.39 2.83
CA PHE A 340 1.30 3.13 2.97
C PHE A 340 2.25 2.00 3.38
N VAL A 341 1.92 1.25 4.44
CA VAL A 341 2.82 0.23 4.98
C VAL A 341 2.10 -1.10 5.16
N HIS A 342 2.59 -2.13 4.51
CA HIS A 342 2.08 -3.49 4.63
C HIS A 342 2.86 -4.22 5.74
N TRP A 343 2.27 -4.34 6.95
CA TRP A 343 2.95 -4.77 8.17
C TRP A 343 2.02 -5.38 9.22
N GLY A 344 2.60 -5.82 10.35
CA GLY A 344 1.87 -6.36 11.48
C GLY A 344 1.91 -7.88 11.54
N THR A 345 1.02 -8.45 12.33
CA THR A 345 0.80 -9.91 12.45
C THR A 345 -0.61 -10.22 11.98
N GLU A 346 -0.74 -11.22 11.10
CA GLU A 346 -2.04 -11.65 10.59
C GLU A 346 -2.99 -12.04 11.73
N TYR A 347 -4.24 -11.58 11.61
CA TYR A 347 -5.34 -11.80 12.55
C TYR A 347 -5.04 -11.41 14.02
N SER A 348 -4.06 -10.51 14.22
CA SER A 348 -3.75 -9.93 15.52
C SER A 348 -4.21 -8.48 15.59
N TYR A 349 -5.00 -8.17 16.59
CA TYR A 349 -5.36 -6.78 16.95
C TYR A 349 -4.24 -6.06 17.71
N ASP A 350 -3.30 -6.82 18.29
CA ASP A 350 -2.17 -6.28 19.02
C ASP A 350 -1.12 -5.70 18.08
N LEU A 351 -0.71 -4.47 18.36
CA LEU A 351 0.33 -3.78 17.62
C LEU A 351 1.72 -4.30 17.98
N GLN A 352 2.53 -4.60 16.98
CA GLN A 352 3.95 -4.88 17.21
C GLN A 352 4.67 -3.59 17.63
N GLN A 353 5.64 -3.69 18.54
CA GLN A 353 6.44 -2.53 18.98
C GLN A 353 7.11 -1.80 17.81
N VAL A 354 7.45 -2.53 16.75
CA VAL A 354 8.02 -1.93 15.55
C VAL A 354 7.02 -1.05 14.80
N GLN A 355 5.74 -1.41 14.74
CA GLN A 355 4.70 -0.57 14.14
C GLN A 355 4.59 0.76 14.91
N LEU A 356 4.47 0.70 16.25
CA LEU A 356 4.41 1.86 17.13
C LEU A 356 5.61 2.80 16.99
N ASN A 357 6.81 2.22 16.81
CA ASN A 357 8.04 3.00 16.72
C ASN A 357 8.22 3.59 15.31
N THR A 358 8.07 2.75 14.25
CA THR A 358 8.38 3.19 12.89
C THR A 358 7.30 4.05 12.28
N GLY A 359 6.02 3.89 12.67
CA GLY A 359 4.95 4.79 12.24
C GLY A 359 5.26 6.26 12.51
N LYS A 360 5.74 6.54 13.73
CA LYS A 360 6.17 7.90 14.13
C LYS A 360 7.39 8.39 13.33
N VAL A 361 8.36 7.51 13.10
CA VAL A 361 9.56 7.83 12.30
C VAL A 361 9.18 8.18 10.85
N TYR A 362 8.14 7.56 10.28
CA TYR A 362 7.66 7.90 8.95
C TYR A 362 7.00 9.29 8.90
N LEU A 363 6.23 9.65 9.94
CA LEU A 363 5.70 11.01 10.08
C LEU A 363 6.82 12.04 10.29
N ASP A 364 7.82 11.74 11.11
CA ASP A 364 9.01 12.59 11.30
C ASP A 364 9.81 12.78 10.01
N ALA A 365 9.81 11.80 9.10
CA ALA A 365 10.45 11.89 7.79
C ALA A 365 9.71 12.79 6.80
N GLY A 366 8.44 13.14 7.08
CA GLY A 366 7.66 14.07 6.28
C GLY A 366 6.31 13.55 5.79
N ALA A 367 5.92 12.32 6.14
CA ALA A 367 4.57 11.84 5.84
C ALA A 367 3.53 12.69 6.61
N ASP A 368 2.38 12.93 5.99
CA ASP A 368 1.23 13.62 6.60
C ASP A 368 0.23 12.62 7.19
N ALA A 369 0.25 11.37 6.71
CA ALA A 369 -0.47 10.25 7.29
C ALA A 369 0.28 8.93 7.03
N VAL A 370 0.10 7.94 7.91
CA VAL A 370 0.57 6.56 7.72
C VAL A 370 -0.64 5.63 7.70
N ILE A 371 -0.79 4.84 6.64
CA ILE A 371 -1.89 3.89 6.45
C ILE A 371 -1.32 2.49 6.34
N GLY A 372 -1.88 1.56 7.10
CA GLY A 372 -1.40 0.18 7.16
C GLY A 372 -2.36 -0.86 6.61
N ALA A 373 -1.82 -2.03 6.25
CA ALA A 373 -2.52 -3.24 5.80
C ALA A 373 -1.74 -4.49 6.23
N HIS A 374 -2.12 -5.68 5.79
CA HIS A 374 -1.51 -7.00 6.05
C HIS A 374 -2.12 -7.80 7.20
N SER A 375 -2.51 -7.19 8.29
CA SER A 375 -2.99 -7.97 9.44
C SER A 375 -4.30 -8.72 9.18
N HIS A 376 -4.93 -8.50 8.01
CA HIS A 376 -6.22 -9.09 7.63
C HIS A 376 -7.36 -8.86 8.64
N CYS A 377 -7.15 -7.97 9.59
CA CYS A 377 -8.13 -7.45 10.54
C CYS A 377 -7.82 -5.98 10.83
N LEU A 378 -8.80 -5.25 11.35
CA LEU A 378 -8.57 -3.88 11.76
C LEU A 378 -7.52 -3.84 12.88
N GLN A 379 -6.60 -2.87 12.81
CA GLN A 379 -5.76 -2.50 13.93
C GLN A 379 -6.05 -1.05 14.31
N GLY A 380 -5.65 -0.66 15.52
CA GLY A 380 -5.96 0.64 16.07
C GLY A 380 -5.35 1.81 15.31
N MET A 381 -5.62 3.00 15.81
CA MET A 381 -5.12 4.27 15.29
C MET A 381 -4.46 5.07 16.42
N GLU A 382 -3.58 5.98 16.06
CA GLU A 382 -3.10 7.04 16.95
C GLU A 382 -2.82 8.32 16.16
N PHE A 383 -2.76 9.43 16.88
CA PHE A 383 -2.19 10.66 16.35
C PHE A 383 -0.79 10.90 16.95
N TYR A 384 0.12 11.34 16.12
CA TYR A 384 1.46 11.76 16.53
C TYR A 384 1.76 13.12 15.92
N ASP A 385 1.95 14.12 16.76
CA ASP A 385 2.10 15.52 16.37
C ASP A 385 0.93 16.01 15.47
N GLY A 386 -0.31 15.60 15.83
CA GLY A 386 -1.54 15.92 15.11
C GLY A 386 -1.73 15.19 13.78
N LYS A 387 -0.86 14.24 13.42
CA LYS A 387 -0.91 13.46 12.19
C LYS A 387 -1.36 12.02 12.46
N PRO A 388 -2.25 11.44 11.65
CA PRO A 388 -2.81 10.11 11.89
C PRO A 388 -1.86 8.98 11.48
N ILE A 389 -1.85 7.92 12.30
CA ILE A 389 -1.36 6.59 11.97
C ILE A 389 -2.54 5.63 12.09
N VAL A 390 -2.96 5.02 10.99
CA VAL A 390 -3.96 3.95 10.94
C VAL A 390 -3.21 2.65 10.71
N TYR A 391 -3.09 1.80 11.72
CA TYR A 391 -2.16 0.68 11.70
C TYR A 391 -2.56 -0.45 10.76
N SER A 392 -3.86 -0.70 10.54
CA SER A 392 -4.34 -1.59 9.49
C SER A 392 -5.82 -1.36 9.16
N LEU A 393 -6.11 -1.35 7.87
CA LEU A 393 -7.47 -1.30 7.33
C LEU A 393 -8.15 -2.68 7.29
N GLY A 394 -7.39 -3.77 7.53
CA GLY A 394 -7.85 -5.15 7.44
C GLY A 394 -8.24 -5.58 6.02
N ASN A 395 -8.95 -6.71 5.94
CA ASN A 395 -9.52 -7.19 4.69
C ASN A 395 -10.66 -6.27 4.25
N TYR A 396 -10.59 -5.75 3.02
CA TYR A 396 -11.74 -5.06 2.46
C TYR A 396 -12.64 -6.04 1.69
N TRP A 397 -12.06 -6.85 0.82
CA TRP A 397 -12.76 -7.92 0.11
C TRP A 397 -11.76 -9.04 -0.23
N PHE A 398 -11.54 -9.95 0.71
CA PHE A 398 -10.42 -10.86 0.65
C PHE A 398 -10.79 -12.33 0.84
N ASN A 399 -11.74 -12.67 1.70
CA ASN A 399 -12.16 -14.04 1.97
C ASN A 399 -13.62 -14.13 2.47
N GLU A 400 -14.04 -15.31 2.91
CA GLU A 400 -15.42 -15.58 3.40
C GLU A 400 -15.61 -15.28 4.89
N LYS A 401 -14.55 -14.95 5.63
CA LYS A 401 -14.62 -14.71 7.09
C LYS A 401 -15.46 -13.48 7.40
N THR A 402 -16.16 -13.55 8.54
CA THR A 402 -16.84 -12.37 9.10
C THR A 402 -15.86 -11.54 9.91
N LEU A 403 -15.52 -10.36 9.40
CA LEU A 403 -14.56 -9.43 9.98
C LEU A 403 -15.07 -8.00 9.84
N ASP A 404 -14.86 -7.19 10.86
CA ASP A 404 -15.02 -5.76 10.72
C ASP A 404 -13.96 -5.20 9.77
N THR A 405 -14.37 -4.26 8.95
CA THR A 405 -13.50 -3.56 8.00
C THR A 405 -13.99 -2.11 7.83
N MET A 406 -13.29 -1.33 7.03
CA MET A 406 -13.66 0.07 6.79
C MET A 406 -13.16 0.56 5.43
N LEU A 407 -13.80 1.61 4.92
CA LEU A 407 -13.13 2.60 4.11
C LEU A 407 -12.60 3.69 5.04
N LEU A 408 -11.41 4.16 4.78
CA LEU A 408 -10.81 5.30 5.47
C LEU A 408 -10.79 6.49 4.52
N GLN A 409 -11.38 7.61 4.92
CA GLN A 409 -11.25 8.86 4.18
C GLN A 409 -10.33 9.82 4.91
N LEU A 410 -9.41 10.41 4.16
CA LEU A 410 -8.62 11.56 4.54
C LEU A 410 -9.18 12.77 3.78
N HIS A 411 -9.74 13.73 4.51
CA HIS A 411 -10.28 14.96 3.95
C HIS A 411 -9.29 16.12 4.16
N PHE A 412 -8.74 16.60 3.08
CA PHE A 412 -7.82 17.72 3.04
C PHE A 412 -8.55 18.99 2.63
N SER A 413 -8.49 20.01 3.48
CA SER A 413 -9.09 21.30 3.19
C SER A 413 -8.21 22.43 3.71
N GLY A 414 -8.35 23.61 3.12
CA GLY A 414 -7.58 24.77 3.57
C GLY A 414 -7.25 25.75 2.46
N ASP A 415 -6.28 26.59 2.75
CA ASP A 415 -5.72 27.59 1.86
C ASP A 415 -4.19 27.71 2.10
N GLU A 416 -3.54 28.76 1.54
CA GLU A 416 -2.10 29.00 1.75
C GLU A 416 -1.71 29.26 3.22
N ALA A 417 -2.65 29.68 4.06
CA ALA A 417 -2.39 30.08 5.44
C ALA A 417 -2.66 28.94 6.43
N GLN A 418 -3.60 28.04 6.12
CA GLN A 418 -4.03 27.00 7.03
C GLN A 418 -4.46 25.73 6.28
N ALA A 419 -3.75 24.63 6.53
CA ALA A 419 -4.11 23.30 6.09
C ALA A 419 -4.82 22.55 7.22
N ARG A 420 -5.82 21.73 6.86
CA ARG A 420 -6.57 20.85 7.77
C ARG A 420 -6.65 19.47 7.16
N LEU A 421 -6.41 18.46 7.98
CA LEU A 421 -6.64 17.06 7.68
C LEU A 421 -7.65 16.50 8.66
N GLU A 422 -8.76 15.99 8.15
CA GLU A 422 -9.75 15.25 8.93
C GLU A 422 -9.71 13.77 8.52
N VAL A 423 -9.87 12.89 9.50
CA VAL A 423 -9.91 11.43 9.29
C VAL A 423 -11.33 10.96 9.54
N GLN A 424 -11.88 10.18 8.61
CA GLN A 424 -13.21 9.61 8.74
C GLN A 424 -13.19 8.11 8.47
N VAL A 425 -13.80 7.33 9.35
CA VAL A 425 -14.05 5.90 9.21
C VAL A 425 -15.44 5.69 8.63
N ILE A 426 -15.55 4.96 7.52
CA ILE A 426 -16.80 4.44 6.98
C ILE A 426 -16.84 2.94 7.33
N PRO A 427 -17.60 2.55 8.35
CA PRO A 427 -17.56 1.20 8.90
C PRO A 427 -18.28 0.21 8.00
N ALA A 428 -17.70 -0.97 7.85
CA ALA A 428 -18.22 -2.05 7.05
C ALA A 428 -17.94 -3.42 7.70
N VAL A 429 -18.60 -4.44 7.21
CA VAL A 429 -18.37 -5.84 7.60
C VAL A 429 -18.11 -6.65 6.33
N GLN A 430 -16.96 -7.33 6.28
CA GLN A 430 -16.71 -8.41 5.35
C GLN A 430 -17.34 -9.69 5.91
N SER A 431 -18.16 -10.39 5.14
CA SER A 431 -18.73 -11.69 5.50
C SER A 431 -19.21 -12.43 4.27
N GLU A 432 -18.98 -13.76 4.21
CA GLU A 432 -19.48 -14.61 3.13
C GLU A 432 -19.14 -14.04 1.72
N CYS A 433 -17.89 -13.61 1.53
CA CYS A 433 -17.39 -13.00 0.29
C CYS A 433 -18.10 -11.69 -0.12
N ARG A 434 -18.73 -10.99 0.82
CA ARG A 434 -19.33 -9.66 0.62
C ARG A 434 -18.71 -8.66 1.59
N THR A 435 -18.69 -7.41 1.17
CA THR A 435 -18.40 -6.28 2.04
C THR A 435 -19.59 -5.35 2.08
N THR A 436 -20.16 -5.18 3.25
CA THR A 436 -21.43 -4.46 3.44
C THR A 436 -21.25 -3.30 4.40
N TYR A 437 -21.76 -2.13 4.03
CA TYR A 437 -21.79 -0.98 4.92
C TYR A 437 -22.62 -1.31 6.19
N ALA A 438 -22.11 -0.91 7.35
CA ALA A 438 -22.81 -1.06 8.63
C ALA A 438 -23.98 -0.04 8.71
N GLN A 439 -25.16 -0.43 8.21
CA GLN A 439 -26.32 0.48 8.09
C GLN A 439 -26.95 0.83 9.45
N GLU A 440 -26.98 -0.14 10.36
CA GLU A 440 -27.60 0.04 11.67
C GLU A 440 -26.69 0.87 12.59
N GLU A 441 -27.24 1.91 13.24
CA GLU A 441 -26.51 2.78 14.15
C GLU A 441 -25.80 1.98 15.26
N ALA A 442 -26.46 0.97 15.81
CA ALA A 442 -25.89 0.11 16.83
C ALA A 442 -24.67 -0.70 16.34
N GLU A 443 -24.67 -1.10 15.06
CA GLU A 443 -23.54 -1.81 14.46
C GLU A 443 -22.38 -0.86 14.18
N ARG A 444 -22.66 0.33 13.64
CA ARG A 444 -21.61 1.38 13.48
C ARG A 444 -20.96 1.68 14.80
N ARG A 445 -21.74 1.96 15.85
CA ARG A 445 -21.20 2.27 17.17
C ARG A 445 -20.36 1.11 17.74
N ARG A 446 -20.81 -0.13 17.57
CA ARG A 446 -20.03 -1.31 17.96
C ARG A 446 -18.64 -1.35 17.29
N ILE A 447 -18.57 -1.06 15.98
CA ILE A 447 -17.30 -1.02 15.25
C ILE A 447 -16.43 0.15 15.72
N PHE A 448 -17.02 1.32 15.94
CA PHE A 448 -16.30 2.48 16.45
C PHE A 448 -15.78 2.25 17.88
N ASP A 449 -16.62 1.73 18.79
CA ASP A 449 -16.22 1.36 20.15
C ASP A 449 -15.07 0.34 20.16
N PHE A 450 -15.12 -0.61 19.24
CA PHE A 450 -14.04 -1.58 19.06
C PHE A 450 -12.76 -0.91 18.59
N LEU A 451 -12.80 -0.09 17.54
CA LEU A 451 -11.63 0.66 17.05
C LEU A 451 -11.04 1.56 18.13
N GLU A 452 -11.88 2.31 18.88
CA GLU A 452 -11.42 3.12 20.01
C GLU A 452 -10.69 2.27 21.05
N SER A 453 -11.22 1.09 21.37
CA SER A 453 -10.66 0.19 22.40
C SER A 453 -9.26 -0.35 22.06
N ILE A 454 -8.90 -0.43 20.78
CA ILE A 454 -7.60 -0.89 20.30
C ILE A 454 -6.70 0.26 19.79
N SER A 455 -7.17 1.50 19.89
CA SER A 455 -6.47 2.71 19.49
C SER A 455 -5.78 3.40 20.67
N VAL A 456 -4.91 4.37 20.37
CA VAL A 456 -4.21 5.16 21.40
C VAL A 456 -4.72 6.59 21.37
N ASN A 457 -5.41 7.02 22.42
CA ASN A 457 -5.94 8.38 22.56
C ASN A 457 -6.79 8.83 21.37
N VAL A 458 -7.72 7.99 20.94
CA VAL A 458 -8.62 8.25 19.82
C VAL A 458 -10.07 8.16 20.27
N GLU A 459 -10.89 9.07 19.79
CA GLU A 459 -12.35 9.06 19.90
C GLU A 459 -12.95 9.13 18.48
N ILE A 460 -14.03 8.37 18.27
CA ILE A 460 -14.72 8.32 16.97
C ILE A 460 -16.18 8.76 17.17
N SER A 461 -16.59 9.83 16.51
CA SER A 461 -17.96 10.32 16.56
C SER A 461 -18.96 9.33 15.96
N ASP A 462 -20.25 9.54 16.19
CA ASP A 462 -21.32 8.71 15.59
C ASP A 462 -21.36 8.79 14.06
N GLU A 463 -20.80 9.85 13.48
CA GLU A 463 -20.62 10.05 12.03
C GLU A 463 -19.33 9.41 11.50
N GLY A 464 -18.45 8.89 12.38
CA GLY A 464 -17.20 8.24 12.02
C GLY A 464 -15.99 9.19 11.95
N THR A 465 -16.13 10.44 12.36
CA THR A 465 -14.99 11.37 12.45
C THR A 465 -14.06 10.99 13.59
N VAL A 466 -12.77 10.86 13.28
CA VAL A 466 -11.73 10.45 14.22
C VAL A 466 -11.02 11.67 14.79
N ALA A 467 -10.91 11.75 16.12
CA ALA A 467 -10.24 12.83 16.81
C ALA A 467 -9.24 12.31 17.84
N GLU A 468 -8.18 13.09 18.07
CA GLU A 468 -7.23 12.85 19.15
C GLU A 468 -7.86 13.30 20.49
N THR A 469 -7.85 12.41 21.48
CA THR A 469 -8.23 12.76 22.87
C THR A 469 -6.98 13.21 23.61
N GLY A 470 -7.04 14.43 24.17
CA GLY A 470 -5.92 15.04 24.90
C GLY A 470 -5.53 14.34 26.21
#